data_9f7040f14314802265264dfd693ffe05
#
_entry.id   9f7040f14314802265264dfd693ffe05
#
_cell.length_a   1.000
_cell.length_b   1.000
_cell.length_c   1.000
_cell.angle_alpha   90.00
_cell.angle_beta   90.00
_cell.angle_gamma   90.00
#
_symmetry.space_group_name_H-M   'P 1'
#
loop_
_entity.id
_entity.type
_entity.pdbx_description
1 polymer ?
#
loop_
_entity_poly.entity_id
_entity_poly.type
_entity_poly.pdbx_seq_one_letter_code
_entity_poly.pdbx_strand_id
1 'polypeptide(L)'
;MMARKRKWTPVQTTAGTCKAGAEEAIHRALALRHMELPVGDFITDALSREVPTLARDLLESNVKDEENHDVALGYIANAYGVDEKAESEALRLKTAWEAHPDHTVTKAMVAERAIFFVLLPFFRFNGDAGMRTVSADISRDEQIHVATNSLVHTELGYNISPSLDKLRKATISWVMQPLGINTQDKYLDKKFWLDSSDRLMYEGKAPELSATKSARMPAFFEHSNVNLPQYA
;
A
#
# COMPACT_ATOMS: atom_id res chain seq x y z
N MET A 1 12.62 14.68 -7.45
CA MET A 1 12.04 13.55 -6.70
C MET A 1 12.94 13.15 -5.55
N MET A 2 14.20 12.75 -5.75
CA MET A 2 15.14 12.37 -4.64
C MET A 2 15.14 13.33 -3.45
N ALA A 3 15.16 14.64 -3.68
CA ALA A 3 15.12 15.64 -2.59
C ALA A 3 13.82 15.63 -1.75
N ARG A 4 12.79 14.90 -2.16
CA ARG A 4 11.53 14.74 -1.43
C ARG A 4 11.46 13.46 -0.61
N LYS A 5 12.38 12.53 -0.83
CA LYS A 5 12.47 11.31 -0.04
C LYS A 5 12.88 11.64 1.39
N ARG A 6 12.21 11.02 2.34
CA ARG A 6 12.54 11.14 3.76
C ARG A 6 13.27 9.89 4.20
N LYS A 7 14.19 10.07 5.13
CA LYS A 7 14.73 8.95 5.90
C LYS A 7 13.85 8.76 7.12
N TRP A 8 13.30 7.58 7.27
CA TRP A 8 12.57 7.15 8.45
C TRP A 8 12.94 5.71 8.77
N THR A 9 12.68 5.30 9.99
CA THR A 9 12.98 3.95 10.46
C THR A 9 11.70 3.35 11.02
N PRO A 10 11.34 2.13 10.66
CA PRO A 10 10.22 1.42 11.25
C PRO A 10 10.33 1.35 12.78
N VAL A 11 9.22 1.61 13.45
CA VAL A 11 9.12 1.59 14.91
C VAL A 11 8.08 0.55 15.31
N GLN A 12 8.41 -0.25 16.32
CA GLN A 12 7.43 -1.19 16.87
C GLN A 12 6.20 -0.46 17.37
N THR A 13 5.04 -1.02 17.04
CA THR A 13 3.73 -0.50 17.44
C THR A 13 3.06 -1.44 18.42
N THR A 14 2.12 -0.92 19.18
CA THR A 14 1.20 -1.73 19.99
C THR A 14 -0.16 -1.77 19.31
N ALA A 15 -0.87 -2.90 19.43
CA ALA A 15 -2.22 -3.00 18.91
C ALA A 15 -3.15 -2.02 19.62
N GLY A 16 -3.96 -1.33 18.84
CA GLY A 16 -5.04 -0.47 19.29
C GLY A 16 -6.38 -1.01 18.82
N THR A 17 -7.40 -0.15 18.83
CA THR A 17 -8.75 -0.51 18.36
C THR A 17 -8.94 0.02 16.95
N CYS A 18 -9.27 -0.87 16.02
CA CYS A 18 -9.72 -0.49 14.69
C CYS A 18 -11.23 -0.25 14.64
N LYS A 19 -11.69 0.29 13.52
CA LYS A 19 -13.11 0.55 13.31
C LYS A 19 -13.87 -0.78 13.28
N ALA A 20 -14.93 -0.86 14.07
CA ALA A 20 -15.80 -2.04 14.13
C ALA A 20 -16.35 -2.38 12.72
N GLY A 21 -16.22 -3.65 12.34
CA GLY A 21 -16.60 -4.16 11.02
C GLY A 21 -15.52 -4.06 9.95
N ALA A 22 -14.32 -3.57 10.29
CA ALA A 22 -13.17 -3.55 9.38
C ALA A 22 -12.13 -4.65 9.72
N GLU A 23 -12.27 -5.35 10.82
CA GLU A 23 -11.24 -6.21 11.40
C GLU A 23 -10.73 -7.27 10.43
N GLU A 24 -11.62 -8.04 9.80
CA GLU A 24 -11.22 -9.08 8.85
C GLU A 24 -10.55 -8.49 7.59
N ALA A 25 -11.06 -7.37 7.08
CA ALA A 25 -10.45 -6.68 5.95
C ALA A 25 -9.07 -6.11 6.31
N ILE A 26 -8.86 -5.66 7.54
CA ILE A 26 -7.56 -5.23 8.06
C ILE A 26 -6.57 -6.40 8.10
N HIS A 27 -6.96 -7.57 8.61
CA HIS A 27 -6.08 -8.75 8.58
C HIS A 27 -5.66 -9.12 7.16
N ARG A 28 -6.60 -9.09 6.20
CA ARG A 28 -6.29 -9.35 4.79
C ARG A 28 -5.37 -8.27 4.19
N ALA A 29 -5.62 -7.01 4.52
CA ALA A 29 -4.77 -5.91 4.05
C ALA A 29 -3.35 -6.00 4.64
N LEU A 30 -3.21 -6.35 5.92
CA LEU A 30 -1.90 -6.57 6.55
C LEU A 30 -1.18 -7.80 5.98
N ALA A 31 -1.91 -8.86 5.63
CA ALA A 31 -1.33 -10.03 5.00
C ALA A 31 -0.74 -9.71 3.62
N LEU A 32 -1.25 -8.69 2.91
CA LEU A 32 -0.66 -8.24 1.64
C LEU A 32 0.72 -7.56 1.79
N ARG A 33 1.24 -7.33 3.01
CA ARG A 33 2.65 -6.94 3.21
C ARG A 33 3.63 -7.89 2.52
N HIS A 34 3.24 -9.16 2.34
CA HIS A 34 4.01 -10.12 1.56
C HIS A 34 4.24 -9.71 0.10
N MET A 35 3.59 -8.64 -0.38
CA MET A 35 3.83 -8.08 -1.71
C MET A 35 4.89 -6.97 -1.73
N GLU A 36 5.30 -6.42 -0.59
CA GLU A 36 6.30 -5.33 -0.52
C GLU A 36 7.66 -5.82 -1.08
N LEU A 37 8.21 -6.89 -0.53
CA LEU A 37 9.46 -7.46 -1.03
C LEU A 37 9.39 -7.91 -2.50
N PRO A 38 8.35 -8.63 -2.99
CA PRO A 38 8.18 -8.89 -4.42
C PRO A 38 8.14 -7.65 -5.30
N VAL A 39 7.56 -6.55 -4.85
CA VAL A 39 7.60 -5.30 -5.60
C VAL A 39 9.03 -4.77 -5.69
N GLY A 40 9.80 -4.82 -4.61
CA GLY A 40 11.24 -4.53 -4.60
C GLY A 40 12.02 -5.43 -5.57
N ASP A 41 11.71 -6.74 -5.60
CA ASP A 41 12.31 -7.68 -6.54
C ASP A 41 11.96 -7.36 -8.00
N PHE A 42 10.72 -6.93 -8.28
CA PHE A 42 10.32 -6.49 -9.61
C PHE A 42 11.11 -5.27 -10.07
N ILE A 43 11.36 -4.32 -9.18
CA ILE A 43 12.18 -3.14 -9.47
C ILE A 43 13.63 -3.54 -9.68
N THR A 44 14.17 -4.45 -8.86
CA THR A 44 15.54 -4.97 -8.98
C THR A 44 15.74 -5.70 -10.31
N ASP A 45 14.79 -6.53 -10.74
CA ASP A 45 14.82 -7.17 -12.06
C ASP A 45 14.76 -6.11 -13.17
N ALA A 46 13.92 -5.10 -13.05
CA ALA A 46 13.87 -4.01 -14.02
C ALA A 46 15.20 -3.25 -14.13
N LEU A 47 15.89 -3.03 -13.01
CA LEU A 47 17.22 -2.39 -12.97
C LEU A 47 18.31 -3.19 -13.71
N SER A 48 18.16 -4.51 -13.78
CA SER A 48 19.05 -5.38 -14.55
C SER A 48 18.88 -5.26 -16.07
N ARG A 49 17.82 -4.60 -16.51
CA ARG A 49 17.44 -4.39 -17.92
C ARG A 49 17.69 -2.94 -18.35
N GLU A 50 17.26 -2.59 -19.55
CA GLU A 50 17.29 -1.20 -20.01
C GLU A 50 16.24 -0.35 -19.28
N VAL A 51 16.70 0.50 -18.38
CA VAL A 51 15.88 1.55 -17.75
C VAL A 51 16.51 2.91 -17.99
N PRO A 52 15.72 4.00 -18.10
CA PRO A 52 16.25 5.34 -18.26
C PRO A 52 17.24 5.68 -17.13
N THR A 53 18.44 6.16 -17.50
CA THR A 53 19.50 6.45 -16.52
C THR A 53 19.04 7.39 -15.39
N LEU A 54 18.22 8.40 -15.74
CA LEU A 54 17.68 9.36 -14.77
C LEU A 54 16.72 8.71 -13.73
N ALA A 55 16.14 7.56 -14.07
CA ALA A 55 15.25 6.85 -13.17
C ALA A 55 15.99 5.85 -12.28
N ARG A 56 17.21 5.46 -12.64
CA ARG A 56 17.95 4.39 -11.95
C ARG A 56 18.13 4.64 -10.45
N ASP A 57 18.67 5.80 -10.08
CA ASP A 57 18.89 6.15 -8.67
C ASP A 57 17.60 6.16 -7.86
N LEU A 58 16.48 6.59 -8.48
CA LEU A 58 15.16 6.58 -7.84
C LEU A 58 14.65 5.15 -7.64
N LEU A 59 14.78 4.29 -8.66
CA LEU A 59 14.38 2.90 -8.58
C LEU A 59 15.19 2.14 -7.52
N GLU A 60 16.52 2.34 -7.49
CA GLU A 60 17.39 1.76 -6.45
C GLU A 60 16.99 2.21 -5.04
N SER A 61 16.63 3.49 -4.91
CA SER A 61 16.14 4.02 -3.64
C SER A 61 14.77 3.44 -3.25
N ASN A 62 13.89 3.15 -4.23
CA ASN A 62 12.59 2.54 -3.97
C ASN A 62 12.74 1.13 -3.40
N VAL A 63 13.62 0.30 -3.97
CA VAL A 63 13.90 -1.06 -3.43
C VAL A 63 14.19 -1.03 -1.93
N LYS A 64 14.96 -0.04 -1.49
CA LYS A 64 15.29 0.09 -0.06
C LYS A 64 14.11 0.55 0.79
N ASP A 65 13.19 1.34 0.23
CA ASP A 65 11.98 1.74 0.93
C ASP A 65 11.06 0.52 1.16
N GLU A 66 10.96 -0.41 0.19
CA GLU A 66 10.15 -1.64 0.32
C GLU A 66 10.60 -2.52 1.50
N GLU A 67 11.91 -2.57 1.78
CA GLU A 67 12.41 -3.26 2.98
C GLU A 67 11.90 -2.61 4.28
N ASN A 68 11.82 -1.28 4.33
CA ASN A 68 11.27 -0.56 5.46
C ASN A 68 9.75 -0.75 5.57
N HIS A 69 9.03 -0.78 4.44
CA HIS A 69 7.59 -1.00 4.39
C HIS A 69 7.24 -2.38 4.95
N ASP A 70 7.93 -3.42 4.49
CA ASP A 70 7.74 -4.79 4.97
C ASP A 70 7.94 -4.89 6.49
N VAL A 71 9.04 -4.33 7.01
CA VAL A 71 9.31 -4.31 8.45
C VAL A 71 8.24 -3.55 9.23
N ALA A 72 7.83 -2.38 8.76
CA ALA A 72 6.83 -1.54 9.44
C ALA A 72 5.46 -2.21 9.49
N LEU A 73 5.01 -2.78 8.37
CA LEU A 73 3.76 -3.54 8.28
C LEU A 73 3.84 -4.85 9.08
N GLY A 74 5.02 -5.48 9.11
CA GLY A 74 5.29 -6.65 9.94
C GLY A 74 5.13 -6.36 11.44
N TYR A 75 5.60 -5.22 11.92
CA TYR A 75 5.39 -4.80 13.31
C TYR A 75 3.91 -4.64 13.66
N ILE A 76 3.12 -4.05 12.74
CA ILE A 76 1.67 -3.93 12.94
C ILE A 76 1.01 -5.29 12.94
N ALA A 77 1.31 -6.14 11.96
CA ALA A 77 0.73 -7.47 11.86
C ALA A 77 1.02 -8.32 13.12
N ASN A 78 2.25 -8.25 13.61
CA ASN A 78 2.63 -8.94 14.85
C ASN A 78 1.89 -8.39 16.08
N ALA A 79 1.71 -7.07 16.16
CA ALA A 79 0.99 -6.44 17.28
C ALA A 79 -0.50 -6.79 17.27
N TYR A 80 -1.10 -6.87 16.08
CA TYR A 80 -2.53 -7.17 15.88
C TYR A 80 -2.87 -8.64 16.02
N GLY A 81 -1.90 -9.50 15.82
CA GLY A 81 -2.07 -10.93 15.62
C GLY A 81 -2.28 -11.28 14.15
N VAL A 82 -1.72 -12.40 13.77
CA VAL A 82 -1.73 -12.88 12.39
C VAL A 82 -2.95 -13.78 12.17
N ASP A 83 -3.70 -13.55 11.10
CA ASP A 83 -4.73 -14.46 10.62
C ASP A 83 -4.12 -15.45 9.62
N GLU A 84 -3.94 -16.70 10.03
CA GLU A 84 -3.28 -17.74 9.22
C GLU A 84 -3.96 -17.97 7.87
N LYS A 85 -5.28 -17.83 7.81
CA LYS A 85 -6.02 -17.99 6.55
C LYS A 85 -5.72 -16.83 5.62
N ALA A 86 -5.75 -15.60 6.13
CA ALA A 86 -5.42 -14.41 5.34
C ALA A 86 -3.97 -14.48 4.83
N GLU A 87 -3.02 -14.91 5.67
CA GLU A 87 -1.62 -15.10 5.28
C GLU A 87 -1.48 -16.13 4.14
N SER A 88 -2.14 -17.28 4.28
CA SER A 88 -2.09 -18.33 3.25
C SER A 88 -2.67 -17.86 1.91
N GLU A 89 -3.76 -17.11 1.94
CA GLU A 89 -4.38 -16.56 0.73
C GLU A 89 -3.53 -15.44 0.11
N ALA A 90 -2.93 -14.56 0.93
CA ALA A 90 -2.00 -13.52 0.47
C ALA A 90 -0.77 -14.13 -0.23
N LEU A 91 -0.21 -15.20 0.30
CA LEU A 91 0.91 -15.92 -0.33
C LEU A 91 0.54 -16.53 -1.69
N ARG A 92 -0.70 -16.98 -1.86
CA ARG A 92 -1.19 -17.43 -3.19
C ARG A 92 -1.30 -16.26 -4.18
N LEU A 93 -1.78 -15.12 -3.72
CA LEU A 93 -1.81 -13.91 -4.54
C LEU A 93 -0.39 -13.47 -4.91
N LYS A 94 0.54 -13.44 -3.96
CA LYS A 94 1.96 -13.18 -4.18
C LYS A 94 2.51 -14.06 -5.31
N THR A 95 2.32 -15.38 -5.20
CA THR A 95 2.76 -16.33 -6.22
C THR A 95 2.15 -16.02 -7.60
N ALA A 96 0.88 -15.63 -7.66
CA ALA A 96 0.23 -15.26 -8.91
C ALA A 96 0.83 -13.99 -9.52
N TRP A 97 1.17 -12.99 -8.68
CA TRP A 97 1.85 -11.77 -9.13
C TRP A 97 3.27 -12.04 -9.61
N GLU A 98 4.04 -12.85 -8.89
CA GLU A 98 5.39 -13.23 -9.30
C GLU A 98 5.39 -13.97 -10.64
N ALA A 99 4.49 -14.93 -10.82
CA ALA A 99 4.37 -15.73 -12.02
C ALA A 99 3.74 -14.99 -13.22
N HIS A 100 3.17 -13.79 -13.02
CA HIS A 100 2.50 -13.08 -14.10
C HIS A 100 3.50 -12.65 -15.18
N PRO A 101 3.18 -12.85 -16.51
CA PRO A 101 4.13 -12.62 -17.60
C PRO A 101 4.41 -11.17 -17.95
N ASP A 102 3.61 -10.21 -17.48
CA ASP A 102 3.85 -8.80 -17.75
C ASP A 102 5.21 -8.37 -17.18
N HIS A 103 5.80 -7.34 -17.80
CA HIS A 103 7.09 -6.81 -17.39
C HIS A 103 7.09 -6.39 -15.92
N THR A 104 8.20 -6.61 -15.24
CA THR A 104 8.31 -6.41 -13.79
C THR A 104 8.03 -4.97 -13.36
N VAL A 105 8.51 -3.96 -14.09
CA VAL A 105 8.18 -2.55 -13.81
C VAL A 105 6.68 -2.27 -13.96
N THR A 106 6.00 -2.96 -14.88
CA THR A 106 4.55 -2.84 -15.04
C THR A 106 3.81 -3.44 -13.86
N LYS A 107 4.27 -4.60 -13.38
CA LYS A 107 3.72 -5.24 -12.17
C LYS A 107 3.89 -4.35 -10.93
N ALA A 108 5.10 -3.81 -10.71
CA ALA A 108 5.37 -2.88 -9.61
C ALA A 108 4.45 -1.64 -9.70
N MET A 109 4.40 -0.99 -10.85
CA MET A 109 3.55 0.19 -11.06
C MET A 109 2.07 -0.08 -10.76
N VAL A 110 1.53 -1.22 -11.19
CA VAL A 110 0.13 -1.58 -10.95
C VAL A 110 -0.13 -1.90 -9.47
N ALA A 111 0.78 -2.63 -8.82
CA ALA A 111 0.68 -2.96 -7.40
C ALA A 111 0.67 -1.70 -6.53
N GLU A 112 1.66 -0.83 -6.70
CA GLU A 112 1.78 0.40 -5.92
C GLU A 112 0.62 1.36 -6.18
N ARG A 113 0.34 1.63 -7.46
CA ARG A 113 -0.65 2.63 -7.87
C ARG A 113 -2.07 2.27 -7.49
N ALA A 114 -2.49 1.02 -7.63
CA ALA A 114 -3.88 0.62 -7.57
C ALA A 114 -4.20 -0.42 -6.48
N ILE A 115 -3.20 -0.85 -5.72
CA ILE A 115 -3.36 -1.67 -4.54
C ILE A 115 -2.88 -0.92 -3.31
N PHE A 116 -1.59 -0.61 -3.17
CA PHE A 116 -1.07 0.05 -1.96
C PHE A 116 -1.65 1.44 -1.75
N PHE A 117 -1.82 2.23 -2.82
CA PHE A 117 -2.52 3.53 -2.76
C PHE A 117 -4.02 3.42 -2.39
N VAL A 118 -4.58 2.23 -2.30
CA VAL A 118 -5.91 1.97 -1.72
C VAL A 118 -5.77 1.48 -0.29
N LEU A 119 -4.83 0.57 0.00
CA LEU A 119 -4.66 -0.02 1.33
C LEU A 119 -4.18 1.00 2.36
N LEU A 120 -3.27 1.90 1.98
CA LEU A 120 -2.78 2.93 2.89
C LEU A 120 -3.90 3.88 3.38
N PRO A 121 -4.76 4.45 2.50
CA PRO A 121 -5.97 5.13 2.96
C PRO A 121 -6.92 4.23 3.75
N PHE A 122 -7.06 2.94 3.39
CA PHE A 122 -7.90 2.01 4.15
C PHE A 122 -7.44 1.91 5.61
N PHE A 123 -6.14 1.77 5.86
CA PHE A 123 -5.59 1.80 7.21
C PHE A 123 -5.80 3.15 7.91
N ARG A 124 -5.70 4.26 7.18
CA ARG A 124 -5.93 5.60 7.76
C ARG A 124 -7.36 5.84 8.22
N PHE A 125 -8.35 5.27 7.52
CA PHE A 125 -9.76 5.47 7.83
C PHE A 125 -10.35 4.42 8.78
N ASN A 126 -9.77 3.22 8.80
CA ASN A 126 -10.33 2.09 9.52
C ASN A 126 -9.37 1.50 10.56
N GLY A 127 -8.07 1.73 10.43
CA GLY A 127 -7.04 1.21 11.32
C GLY A 127 -6.91 1.97 12.63
N ASP A 128 -6.10 1.41 13.51
CA ASP A 128 -5.70 2.02 14.78
C ASP A 128 -4.64 3.11 14.61
N ALA A 129 -4.13 3.61 15.73
CA ALA A 129 -3.10 4.61 15.80
C ALA A 129 -1.80 4.20 15.08
N GLY A 130 -1.35 2.97 15.28
CA GLY A 130 -0.15 2.42 14.65
C GLY A 130 -0.28 2.36 13.14
N MET A 131 -1.39 1.80 12.64
CA MET A 131 -1.69 1.70 11.21
C MET A 131 -1.74 3.07 10.55
N ARG A 132 -2.37 4.06 11.17
CA ARG A 132 -2.45 5.42 10.63
C ARG A 132 -1.10 6.09 10.51
N THR A 133 -0.23 5.89 11.49
CA THR A 133 1.12 6.44 11.50
C THR A 133 1.98 5.82 10.41
N VAL A 134 2.07 4.48 10.37
CA VAL A 134 2.85 3.75 9.36
C VAL A 134 2.32 4.05 7.96
N SER A 135 1.00 4.03 7.77
CA SER A 135 0.38 4.39 6.49
C SER A 135 0.72 5.80 6.02
N ALA A 136 0.87 6.77 6.95
CA ALA A 136 1.27 8.12 6.60
C ALA A 136 2.74 8.21 6.16
N ASP A 137 3.62 7.41 6.74
CA ASP A 137 5.03 7.36 6.39
C ASP A 137 5.23 6.64 5.04
N ILE A 138 4.68 5.44 4.87
CA ILE A 138 4.73 4.69 3.61
C ILE A 138 4.12 5.51 2.46
N SER A 139 2.96 6.15 2.65
CA SER A 139 2.31 6.94 1.59
C SER A 139 3.16 8.05 0.97
N ARG A 140 4.18 8.51 1.67
CA ARG A 140 5.09 9.55 1.14
C ARG A 140 6.12 8.95 0.20
N ASP A 141 6.60 7.77 0.51
CA ASP A 141 7.52 7.03 -0.35
C ASP A 141 6.76 6.55 -1.60
N GLU A 142 5.59 5.97 -1.42
CA GLU A 142 4.73 5.50 -2.50
C GLU A 142 4.37 6.57 -3.55
N GLN A 143 4.24 7.84 -3.15
CA GLN A 143 4.05 8.93 -4.12
C GLN A 143 5.22 9.05 -5.10
N ILE A 144 6.43 8.75 -4.65
CA ILE A 144 7.64 8.78 -5.46
C ILE A 144 7.73 7.50 -6.30
N HIS A 145 7.43 6.35 -5.69
CA HIS A 145 7.41 5.05 -6.34
C HIS A 145 6.46 5.05 -7.54
N VAL A 146 5.20 5.38 -7.32
CA VAL A 146 4.18 5.45 -8.38
C VAL A 146 4.59 6.40 -9.50
N ALA A 147 5.12 7.58 -9.16
CA ALA A 147 5.56 8.54 -10.17
C ALA A 147 6.74 8.02 -10.99
N THR A 148 7.73 7.36 -10.32
CA THR A 148 8.90 6.81 -10.98
C THR A 148 8.55 5.61 -11.86
N ASN A 149 7.81 4.65 -11.31
CA ASN A 149 7.43 3.45 -12.03
C ASN A 149 6.49 3.74 -13.20
N SER A 150 5.57 4.71 -13.05
CA SER A 150 4.70 5.16 -14.15
C SER A 150 5.51 5.82 -15.27
N LEU A 151 6.52 6.63 -14.93
CA LEU A 151 7.40 7.25 -15.91
C LEU A 151 8.19 6.19 -16.68
N VAL A 152 8.85 5.27 -15.98
CA VAL A 152 9.64 4.19 -16.59
C VAL A 152 8.76 3.29 -17.47
N HIS A 153 7.59 2.90 -16.98
CA HIS A 153 6.63 2.12 -17.74
C HIS A 153 6.23 2.83 -19.06
N THR A 154 5.99 4.13 -19.00
CA THR A 154 5.61 4.93 -20.18
C THR A 154 6.78 5.07 -21.15
N GLU A 155 7.98 5.38 -20.67
CA GLU A 155 9.19 5.54 -21.50
C GLU A 155 9.58 4.25 -22.21
N LEU A 156 9.39 3.10 -21.56
CA LEU A 156 9.65 1.79 -22.15
C LEU A 156 8.53 1.31 -23.11
N GLY A 157 7.41 2.05 -23.18
CA GLY A 157 6.30 1.74 -24.07
C GLY A 157 5.57 0.45 -23.75
N TYR A 158 5.59 0.00 -22.50
CA TYR A 158 4.87 -1.19 -22.08
C TYR A 158 3.37 -0.95 -21.97
N ASN A 159 2.62 -2.03 -22.12
CA ASN A 159 1.17 -2.03 -21.93
C ASN A 159 0.80 -2.94 -20.76
N ILE A 160 -0.27 -2.59 -20.08
CA ILE A 160 -0.85 -3.41 -19.03
C ILE A 160 -1.77 -4.43 -19.71
N SER A 161 -1.51 -5.73 -19.50
CA SER A 161 -2.39 -6.75 -20.05
C SER A 161 -3.72 -6.82 -19.33
N PRO A 162 -4.80 -7.25 -20.00
CA PRO A 162 -6.09 -7.49 -19.34
C PRO A 162 -6.00 -8.52 -18.20
N SER A 163 -5.06 -9.47 -18.28
CA SER A 163 -4.84 -10.47 -17.23
C SER A 163 -4.23 -9.86 -15.97
N LEU A 164 -3.29 -8.91 -16.10
CA LEU A 164 -2.73 -8.20 -14.95
C LEU A 164 -3.77 -7.31 -14.27
N ASP A 165 -4.59 -6.60 -15.05
CA ASP A 165 -5.69 -5.81 -14.48
C ASP A 165 -6.73 -6.70 -13.78
N LYS A 166 -7.02 -7.88 -14.33
CA LYS A 166 -7.88 -8.87 -13.67
C LYS A 166 -7.28 -9.36 -12.34
N LEU A 167 -5.97 -9.60 -12.30
CA LEU A 167 -5.26 -10.00 -11.07
C LEU A 167 -5.31 -8.87 -10.03
N ARG A 168 -5.08 -7.62 -10.42
CA ARG A 168 -5.25 -6.44 -9.56
C ARG A 168 -6.64 -6.38 -8.95
N LYS A 169 -7.68 -6.48 -9.78
CA LYS A 169 -9.09 -6.47 -9.34
C LYS A 169 -9.40 -7.62 -8.38
N ALA A 170 -8.87 -8.80 -8.65
CA ALA A 170 -9.03 -9.96 -7.78
C ALA A 170 -8.36 -9.70 -6.40
N THR A 171 -7.16 -9.12 -6.39
CA THR A 171 -6.43 -8.82 -5.17
C THR A 171 -7.19 -7.82 -4.28
N ILE A 172 -7.60 -6.67 -4.84
CA ILE A 172 -8.39 -5.69 -4.08
C ILE A 172 -9.74 -6.24 -3.66
N SER A 173 -10.41 -7.00 -4.53
CA SER A 173 -11.71 -7.60 -4.20
C SER A 173 -11.58 -8.59 -3.06
N TRP A 174 -10.49 -9.35 -2.98
CA TRP A 174 -10.22 -10.28 -1.89
C TRP A 174 -10.03 -9.54 -0.56
N VAL A 175 -9.25 -8.48 -0.53
CA VAL A 175 -9.06 -7.69 0.70
C VAL A 175 -10.37 -7.11 1.19
N MET A 176 -11.14 -6.50 0.29
CA MET A 176 -12.36 -5.77 0.65
C MET A 176 -13.60 -6.65 0.77
N GLN A 177 -13.48 -7.96 0.51
CA GLN A 177 -14.62 -8.89 0.56
C GLN A 177 -15.38 -8.91 1.88
N PRO A 178 -14.72 -8.79 3.07
CA PRO A 178 -15.43 -8.80 4.34
C PRO A 178 -16.29 -7.56 4.60
N LEU A 179 -16.04 -6.46 3.88
CA LEU A 179 -16.79 -5.23 4.05
C LEU A 179 -18.21 -5.35 3.50
N GLY A 180 -19.13 -4.56 4.06
CA GLY A 180 -20.49 -4.47 3.60
C GLY A 180 -20.64 -3.84 2.23
N ILE A 181 -21.87 -3.83 1.72
CA ILE A 181 -22.27 -3.16 0.48
C ILE A 181 -23.36 -2.16 0.83
N ASN A 182 -23.25 -0.94 0.29
CA ASN A 182 -24.17 0.17 0.56
C ASN A 182 -24.31 0.50 2.06
N THR A 183 -23.21 0.47 2.77
CA THR A 183 -23.16 0.83 4.20
C THR A 183 -23.33 2.35 4.39
N GLN A 184 -23.82 2.77 5.56
CA GLN A 184 -23.89 4.21 5.89
C GLN A 184 -22.48 4.83 6.00
N ASP A 185 -21.51 4.09 6.51
CA ASP A 185 -20.10 4.49 6.53
C ASP A 185 -19.44 4.03 5.23
N LYS A 186 -19.16 4.97 4.34
CA LYS A 186 -18.51 4.70 3.05
C LYS A 186 -17.16 4.00 3.17
N TYR A 187 -16.45 4.15 4.31
CA TYR A 187 -15.16 3.49 4.53
C TYR A 187 -15.30 2.02 4.94
N LEU A 188 -16.52 1.58 5.26
CA LEU A 188 -16.88 0.18 5.45
C LEU A 188 -17.61 -0.40 4.21
N ASP A 189 -17.71 0.36 3.13
CA ASP A 189 -18.33 -0.08 1.89
C ASP A 189 -17.30 -0.64 0.92
N LYS A 190 -17.45 -1.90 0.58
CA LYS A 190 -16.58 -2.59 -0.39
C LYS A 190 -16.50 -1.83 -1.73
N LYS A 191 -17.65 -1.36 -2.23
CA LYS A 191 -17.72 -0.68 -3.53
C LYS A 191 -16.87 0.58 -3.58
N PHE A 192 -16.84 1.35 -2.48
CA PHE A 192 -16.02 2.56 -2.37
C PHE A 192 -14.54 2.27 -2.69
N TRP A 193 -14.00 1.19 -2.14
CA TRP A 193 -12.58 0.84 -2.32
C TRP A 193 -12.30 0.25 -3.70
N LEU A 194 -13.22 -0.55 -4.25
CA LEU A 194 -13.08 -1.09 -5.59
C LEU A 194 -13.11 0.03 -6.65
N ASP A 195 -14.06 0.95 -6.55
CA ASP A 195 -14.17 2.10 -7.44
C ASP A 195 -12.93 3.01 -7.33
N SER A 196 -12.40 3.19 -6.12
CA SER A 196 -11.19 3.98 -5.89
C SER A 196 -9.96 3.35 -6.54
N SER A 197 -9.82 2.02 -6.47
CA SER A 197 -8.77 1.29 -7.16
C SER A 197 -8.87 1.45 -8.68
N ASP A 198 -10.07 1.33 -9.23
CA ASP A 198 -10.30 1.52 -10.67
C ASP A 198 -9.97 2.96 -11.11
N ARG A 199 -10.34 3.98 -10.32
CA ARG A 199 -9.98 5.38 -10.60
C ARG A 199 -8.47 5.61 -10.56
N LEU A 200 -7.78 5.07 -9.54
CA LEU A 200 -6.31 5.14 -9.50
C LEU A 200 -5.69 4.50 -10.73
N MET A 201 -6.21 3.35 -11.13
CA MET A 201 -5.71 2.61 -12.28
C MET A 201 -5.91 3.35 -13.59
N TYR A 202 -7.13 3.79 -13.89
CA TYR A 202 -7.50 4.30 -15.21
C TYR A 202 -7.43 5.82 -15.33
N GLU A 203 -7.70 6.56 -14.25
CA GLU A 203 -7.69 8.02 -14.24
C GLU A 203 -6.42 8.61 -13.58
N GLY A 204 -5.63 7.79 -12.88
CA GLY A 204 -4.43 8.20 -12.16
C GLY A 204 -4.69 9.04 -10.92
N LYS A 205 -5.92 9.12 -10.46
CA LYS A 205 -6.33 9.90 -9.28
C LYS A 205 -7.60 9.31 -8.66
N ALA A 206 -7.68 9.37 -7.34
CA ALA A 206 -8.86 9.03 -6.55
C ALA A 206 -9.00 10.07 -5.43
N PRO A 207 -9.57 11.25 -5.72
CA PRO A 207 -9.66 12.35 -4.74
C PRO A 207 -10.44 11.98 -3.49
N GLU A 208 -11.37 11.03 -3.58
CA GLU A 208 -12.12 10.47 -2.45
C GLU A 208 -11.26 9.77 -1.41
N LEU A 209 -10.05 9.33 -1.78
CA LEU A 209 -9.04 8.77 -0.87
C LEU A 209 -8.23 9.84 -0.15
N SER A 210 -8.39 11.11 -0.52
CA SER A 210 -7.73 12.20 0.17
C SER A 210 -8.24 12.29 1.60
N ALA A 211 -7.32 12.06 2.54
CA ALA A 211 -7.65 12.18 3.95
C ALA A 211 -7.99 13.63 4.31
N THR A 212 -8.96 13.81 5.20
CA THR A 212 -9.15 15.07 5.91
C THR A 212 -7.87 15.42 6.68
N LYS A 213 -7.71 16.67 7.11
CA LYS A 213 -6.53 17.09 7.87
C LYS A 213 -6.29 16.21 9.10
N SER A 214 -7.35 15.86 9.85
CA SER A 214 -7.28 14.96 11.01
C SER A 214 -6.82 13.55 10.65
N ALA A 215 -7.30 12.99 9.54
CA ALA A 215 -6.89 11.66 9.10
C ALA A 215 -5.45 11.61 8.54
N ARG A 216 -4.83 12.76 8.25
CA ARG A 216 -3.42 12.87 7.85
C ARG A 216 -2.47 13.02 9.02
N MET A 217 -2.99 13.39 10.18
CA MET A 217 -2.17 13.53 11.37
C MET A 217 -1.72 12.17 11.85
N PRO A 218 -0.46 12.03 12.28
CA PRO A 218 -0.02 10.85 13.01
C PRO A 218 -0.96 10.60 14.16
N ALA A 219 -1.31 9.35 14.40
CA ALA A 219 -2.34 9.00 15.36
C ALA A 219 -2.00 9.42 16.81
N PHE A 220 -0.70 9.60 17.15
CA PHE A 220 -0.35 10.12 18.46
C PHE A 220 -0.85 11.55 18.72
N PHE A 221 -1.12 12.34 17.68
CA PHE A 221 -1.78 13.64 17.81
C PHE A 221 -3.29 13.52 17.99
N GLU A 222 -3.88 12.37 17.74
CA GLU A 222 -5.29 12.09 17.94
C GLU A 222 -5.57 11.50 19.33
N HIS A 223 -4.58 10.87 19.96
CA HIS A 223 -4.65 10.55 21.36
C HIS A 223 -4.68 11.83 22.17
N SER A 224 -5.73 11.96 22.97
CA SER A 224 -6.01 13.12 23.81
C SER A 224 -4.71 13.75 24.32
N ASN A 225 -4.68 15.06 24.40
CA ASN A 225 -3.59 15.90 24.91
C ASN A 225 -2.95 15.46 26.25
N VAL A 226 -3.52 14.44 26.89
CA VAL A 226 -3.09 13.89 28.19
C VAL A 226 -1.80 13.03 28.05
N ASN A 227 -1.50 12.51 26.87
CA ASN A 227 -0.39 11.55 26.66
C ASN A 227 0.64 12.00 25.62
N LEU A 228 0.62 13.25 25.20
CA LEU A 228 1.69 13.77 24.38
C LEU A 228 2.97 13.86 25.21
N PRO A 229 4.10 13.30 24.74
CA PRO A 229 5.39 13.54 25.38
C PRO A 229 5.60 15.05 25.45
N GLN A 230 5.75 15.60 26.65
CA GLN A 230 6.21 16.96 26.80
C GLN A 230 7.68 16.98 26.41
N TYR A 231 7.94 17.42 25.20
CA TYR A 231 9.30 17.78 24.82
C TYR A 231 9.65 19.07 25.55
N ALA A 232 10.56 18.95 26.51
CA ALA A 232 11.18 20.09 27.17
C ALA A 232 12.10 20.82 26.20
#